data_92e5b67573f1657bc3f92462d3ef7b89
#
_entry.id   92e5b67573f1657bc3f92462d3ef7b89
#
_cell.length_a   1.000
_cell.length_b   1.000
_cell.length_c   1.000
_cell.angle_alpha   90.00
_cell.angle_beta   90.00
_cell.angle_gamma   90.00
#
_symmetry.space_group_name_H-M   'P 1'
#
loop_
_entity.id
_entity.type
_entity.pdbx_description
1 polymer ?
#
loop_
_entity_poly.entity_id
_entity_poly.type
_entity_poly.pdbx_seq_one_letter_code
_entity_poly.pdbx_strand_id
1 'polypeptide(L)'
;AVAGVQEGSWPNLKQRSSLLGAERLVERVRHGDDLAQVTLDMIAASSLAEDEARLFHVATTRARESLLVTAISREDETPSIFFEDLADSLGTAASEVEVPRPLTAAALVATLRREVNLTGNTGAASLLKTLSANGIHLAQTSQWLGSAAITTELPVIDAGSLVPVSPSGAENFTECGLKWFLEKSGGTDGDSTAQLLGSVIHEFARLKVEEPGITDEQLQSQLIDSWPLIDDSQGWISKAALTRAKKMLERFSVFHAKSLADNDRTVAGVEKSFEITVGRALIRGNVDRIEVDSAGKHFIIDFKTGKKEISGDDAKSNLQLACYQLGVVFDGFEEKLKSTEVLGAQLVYLASKNKSYSTREQDALVDVEATTAILEEIAVGMGAATFTARKNDMCKQCKVKPSCPLYLEGKAVHQ
;
A
#
# COMPACT_ATOMS: atom_id res chain seq x y z
N ALA A 1 24.49 -22.93 2.70
CA ALA A 1 24.03 -21.53 2.56
C ALA A 1 22.52 -21.54 2.68
N VAL A 2 21.99 -20.85 3.67
CA VAL A 2 20.54 -20.64 3.78
C VAL A 2 20.24 -19.38 2.98
N ALA A 3 19.74 -19.53 1.78
CA ALA A 3 19.20 -18.41 1.03
C ALA A 3 17.68 -18.39 1.30
N GLY A 4 17.27 -17.55 2.22
CA GLY A 4 15.85 -17.20 2.34
C GLY A 4 15.55 -16.12 1.32
N VAL A 5 14.81 -16.43 0.29
CA VAL A 5 14.22 -15.42 -0.59
C VAL A 5 12.91 -15.03 0.09
N GLN A 6 12.92 -13.96 0.87
CA GLN A 6 11.72 -13.23 1.24
C GLN A 6 11.52 -12.14 0.20
N GLU A 7 10.33 -12.03 -0.36
CA GLU A 7 9.95 -10.84 -1.11
C GLU A 7 10.26 -9.61 -0.24
N GLY A 8 11.18 -8.75 -0.71
CA GLY A 8 11.52 -7.51 -0.04
C GLY A 8 12.66 -7.54 1.00
N SER A 9 13.32 -8.67 1.28
CA SER A 9 14.28 -8.74 2.39
C SER A 9 15.72 -8.35 2.08
N TRP A 10 16.08 -8.11 0.83
CA TRP A 10 17.35 -7.50 0.47
C TRP A 10 17.15 -6.02 0.17
N PRO A 11 18.04 -5.14 0.70
CA PRO A 11 17.99 -3.75 0.29
C PRO A 11 18.33 -3.71 -1.20
N ASN A 12 17.31 -3.86 -2.03
CA ASN A 12 17.45 -3.63 -3.44
C ASN A 12 17.81 -2.17 -3.62
N LEU A 13 19.02 -1.89 -4.06
CA LEU A 13 19.48 -0.54 -4.34
C LEU A 13 18.56 0.18 -5.34
N LYS A 14 17.85 -0.58 -6.16
CA LYS A 14 16.83 -0.06 -7.08
C LYS A 14 15.53 0.39 -6.36
N GLN A 15 15.15 -0.24 -5.25
CA GLN A 15 14.03 0.24 -4.40
C GLN A 15 14.39 1.44 -3.53
N ARG A 16 15.68 1.62 -3.22
CA ARG A 16 16.15 2.85 -2.59
C ARG A 16 16.27 3.96 -3.63
N SER A 17 15.15 4.15 -4.35
CA SER A 17 14.87 5.25 -5.22
C SER A 17 15.98 6.22 -5.40
N SER A 18 16.17 6.38 -6.47
CA SER A 18 15.67 7.51 -7.25
C SER A 18 15.76 8.88 -6.58
N LEU A 19 16.52 9.07 -5.53
CA LEU A 19 17.01 10.42 -5.23
C LEU A 19 17.67 11.05 -6.49
N LEU A 20 18.12 10.25 -7.43
CA LEU A 20 18.76 10.71 -8.66
C LEU A 20 18.02 10.30 -9.95
N GLY A 21 16.93 9.55 -9.89
CA GLY A 21 16.19 9.12 -11.09
C GLY A 21 17.01 8.31 -12.10
N ALA A 22 18.17 7.75 -11.70
CA ALA A 22 19.07 7.05 -12.60
C ALA A 22 18.39 5.80 -13.24
N GLU A 23 17.51 5.15 -12.52
CA GLU A 23 16.75 4.00 -13.01
C GLU A 23 15.78 4.39 -14.13
N ARG A 24 15.09 5.51 -13.96
CA ARG A 24 14.22 6.07 -15.01
C ARG A 24 15.00 6.47 -16.26
N LEU A 25 16.24 6.93 -16.09
CA LEU A 25 17.13 7.21 -17.22
C LEU A 25 17.53 5.94 -17.96
N VAL A 26 17.85 4.87 -17.24
CA VAL A 26 18.20 3.57 -17.83
C VAL A 26 17.02 2.99 -18.60
N GLU A 27 15.82 3.01 -18.02
CA GLU A 27 14.62 2.49 -18.68
C GLU A 27 14.20 3.38 -19.87
N ARG A 28 14.32 4.70 -19.79
CA ARG A 28 14.17 5.60 -20.94
C ARG A 28 15.13 5.30 -22.07
N VAL A 29 16.39 5.02 -21.75
CA VAL A 29 17.39 4.65 -22.78
C VAL A 29 17.03 3.31 -23.43
N ARG A 30 16.48 2.36 -22.66
CA ARG A 30 16.07 1.04 -23.18
C ARG A 30 14.81 1.09 -24.03
N HIS A 31 13.85 1.91 -23.66
CA HIS A 31 12.48 1.88 -24.20
C HIS A 31 12.05 3.16 -24.94
N GLY A 32 12.88 4.21 -24.96
CA GLY A 32 12.59 5.47 -25.61
C GLY A 32 11.84 6.48 -24.74
N ASP A 33 11.66 7.71 -25.25
CA ASP A 33 11.09 8.84 -24.51
C ASP A 33 9.54 8.83 -24.45
N ASP A 34 8.88 7.97 -25.22
CA ASP A 34 7.42 7.94 -25.37
C ASP A 34 6.70 7.08 -24.32
N LEU A 35 7.42 6.60 -23.31
CA LEU A 35 6.82 5.76 -22.26
C LEU A 35 6.09 6.61 -21.22
N ALA A 36 4.79 6.37 -21.06
CA ALA A 36 4.01 6.90 -19.95
C ALA A 36 4.61 6.48 -18.59
N GLN A 37 4.47 7.30 -17.58
CA GLN A 37 5.07 7.06 -16.25
C GLN A 37 4.63 5.73 -15.63
N VAL A 38 3.37 5.33 -15.84
CA VAL A 38 2.82 4.04 -15.44
C VAL A 38 3.59 2.87 -16.07
N THR A 39 3.92 2.98 -17.34
CA THR A 39 4.69 1.96 -18.07
C THR A 39 6.11 1.82 -17.53
N LEU A 40 6.74 2.92 -17.10
CA LEU A 40 8.08 2.89 -16.49
C LEU A 40 8.09 2.21 -15.12
N ASP A 41 7.11 2.48 -14.29
CA ASP A 41 7.00 1.86 -12.96
C ASP A 41 6.69 0.35 -13.10
N MET A 42 5.91 -0.04 -14.09
CA MET A 42 5.62 -1.44 -14.41
C MET A 42 6.85 -2.18 -14.93
N ILE A 43 7.62 -1.57 -15.83
CA ILE A 43 8.89 -2.11 -16.35
C ILE A 43 9.91 -2.24 -15.21
N ALA A 44 9.96 -1.28 -14.30
CA ALA A 44 10.81 -1.34 -13.12
C ALA A 44 10.41 -2.51 -12.18
N ALA A 45 9.12 -2.75 -11.98
CA ALA A 45 8.63 -3.87 -11.18
C ALA A 45 8.95 -5.23 -11.85
N SER A 46 8.78 -5.35 -13.17
CA SER A 46 9.15 -6.55 -13.93
C SER A 46 10.66 -6.81 -13.86
N SER A 47 11.48 -5.75 -14.05
CA SER A 47 12.95 -5.86 -13.92
C SER A 47 13.39 -6.29 -12.53
N LEU A 48 12.64 -5.89 -11.48
CA LEU A 48 12.89 -6.34 -10.11
C LEU A 48 12.61 -7.83 -9.95
N ALA A 49 11.46 -8.30 -10.45
CA ALA A 49 11.11 -9.72 -10.41
C ALA A 49 12.12 -10.59 -11.16
N GLU A 50 12.63 -10.11 -12.30
CA GLU A 50 13.70 -10.79 -13.03
C GLU A 50 15.02 -10.84 -12.25
N ASP A 51 15.39 -9.79 -11.55
CA ASP A 51 16.60 -9.78 -10.72
C ASP A 51 16.47 -10.76 -9.54
N GLU A 52 15.30 -10.85 -8.91
CA GLU A 52 15.01 -11.84 -7.86
C GLU A 52 15.06 -13.28 -8.42
N ALA A 53 14.51 -13.50 -9.61
CA ALA A 53 14.60 -14.79 -10.29
C ALA A 53 16.07 -15.19 -10.58
N ARG A 54 16.90 -14.23 -11.02
CA ARG A 54 18.33 -14.47 -11.25
C ARG A 54 19.08 -14.79 -9.94
N LEU A 55 18.76 -14.07 -8.86
CA LEU A 55 19.32 -14.35 -7.53
C LEU A 55 18.91 -15.72 -7.01
N PHE A 56 17.64 -16.09 -7.19
CA PHE A 56 17.15 -17.41 -6.84
C PHE A 56 17.85 -18.51 -7.66
N HIS A 57 18.00 -18.30 -8.97
CA HIS A 57 18.75 -19.23 -9.82
C HIS A 57 20.21 -19.39 -9.38
N VAL A 58 20.90 -18.29 -9.06
CA VAL A 58 22.25 -18.35 -8.51
C VAL A 58 22.29 -19.12 -7.19
N ALA A 59 21.34 -18.88 -6.28
CA ALA A 59 21.27 -19.56 -5.00
C ALA A 59 21.07 -21.07 -5.18
N THR A 60 20.12 -21.47 -6.02
CA THR A 60 19.79 -22.88 -6.25
C THR A 60 20.91 -23.65 -6.97
N THR A 61 21.62 -22.99 -7.90
CA THR A 61 22.74 -23.61 -8.67
C THR A 61 24.06 -23.65 -7.92
N ARG A 62 24.18 -23.06 -6.72
CA ARG A 62 25.39 -23.15 -5.88
C ARG A 62 25.49 -24.45 -5.07
N ALA A 63 24.39 -25.19 -4.93
CA ALA A 63 24.42 -26.48 -4.25
C ALA A 63 25.30 -27.49 -5.03
N ARG A 64 26.18 -28.19 -4.32
CA ARG A 64 27.08 -29.19 -4.92
C ARG A 64 26.58 -30.62 -4.71
N GLU A 65 25.95 -30.90 -3.59
CA GLU A 65 25.52 -32.25 -3.19
C GLU A 65 24.01 -32.30 -2.91
N SER A 66 23.49 -31.33 -2.17
CA SER A 66 22.08 -31.28 -1.83
C SER A 66 21.58 -29.84 -1.73
N LEU A 67 20.31 -29.62 -2.07
CA LEU A 67 19.62 -28.39 -1.95
C LEU A 67 18.37 -28.62 -1.09
N LEU A 68 18.24 -27.85 -0.01
CA LEU A 68 17.03 -27.78 0.79
C LEU A 68 16.42 -26.39 0.62
N VAL A 69 15.22 -26.36 0.08
CA VAL A 69 14.43 -25.14 -0.04
C VAL A 69 13.24 -25.26 0.89
N THR A 70 13.03 -24.24 1.73
CA THR A 70 11.95 -24.20 2.71
C THR A 70 11.15 -22.94 2.53
N ALA A 71 9.85 -23.03 2.75
CA ALA A 71 8.94 -21.90 2.76
C ALA A 71 8.01 -21.98 3.97
N ILE A 72 7.42 -20.85 4.36
CA ILE A 72 6.40 -20.80 5.39
C ILE A 72 5.05 -20.63 4.70
N SER A 73 4.10 -21.51 5.05
CA SER A 73 2.71 -21.38 4.62
C SER A 73 1.84 -21.17 5.85
N ARG A 74 1.14 -20.04 5.90
CA ARG A 74 0.20 -19.66 6.97
C ARG A 74 -1.03 -19.00 6.35
N GLU A 75 -2.01 -18.71 7.19
CA GLU A 75 -3.24 -18.00 6.78
C GLU A 75 -2.94 -16.66 6.09
N ASP A 76 -1.84 -15.98 6.51
CA ASP A 76 -1.42 -14.66 6.03
C ASP A 76 -0.13 -14.67 5.21
N GLU A 77 0.53 -15.81 5.04
CA GLU A 77 1.79 -15.95 4.32
C GLU A 77 1.71 -17.13 3.35
N THR A 78 1.94 -16.87 2.07
CA THR A 78 2.06 -17.91 1.04
C THR A 78 3.52 -18.09 0.62
N PRO A 79 3.94 -19.32 0.26
CA PRO A 79 5.23 -19.54 -0.35
C PRO A 79 5.43 -18.64 -1.57
N SER A 80 6.68 -18.27 -1.87
CA SER A 80 6.96 -17.49 -3.06
C SER A 80 6.72 -18.33 -4.31
N ILE A 81 6.43 -17.67 -5.43
CA ILE A 81 6.25 -18.33 -6.74
C ILE A 81 7.47 -19.17 -7.13
N PHE A 82 8.68 -18.71 -6.77
CA PHE A 82 9.91 -19.46 -7.06
C PHE A 82 10.01 -20.81 -6.33
N PHE A 83 9.36 -20.93 -5.17
CA PHE A 83 9.30 -22.20 -4.45
C PHE A 83 8.42 -23.20 -5.19
N GLU A 84 7.27 -22.75 -5.65
CA GLU A 84 6.30 -23.58 -6.40
C GLU A 84 6.86 -23.95 -7.77
N ASP A 85 7.40 -22.98 -8.51
CA ASP A 85 8.03 -23.22 -9.82
C ASP A 85 9.20 -24.21 -9.75
N LEU A 86 10.02 -24.13 -8.68
CA LEU A 86 11.10 -25.07 -8.48
C LEU A 86 10.59 -26.50 -8.18
N ALA A 87 9.59 -26.62 -7.32
CA ALA A 87 8.96 -27.89 -6.99
C ALA A 87 8.37 -28.54 -8.25
N ASP A 88 7.65 -27.78 -9.06
CA ASP A 88 7.08 -28.24 -10.33
C ASP A 88 8.15 -28.64 -11.34
N SER A 89 9.21 -27.86 -11.48
CA SER A 89 10.31 -28.14 -12.42
C SER A 89 11.08 -29.40 -12.05
N LEU A 90 11.13 -29.73 -10.77
CA LEU A 90 11.79 -30.96 -10.26
C LEU A 90 10.83 -32.14 -10.19
N GLY A 91 9.56 -31.96 -10.48
CA GLY A 91 8.53 -33.02 -10.35
C GLY A 91 8.36 -33.48 -8.89
N THR A 92 8.65 -32.62 -7.91
CA THR A 92 8.64 -32.96 -6.48
C THR A 92 7.50 -32.19 -5.81
N ALA A 93 6.66 -32.86 -5.06
CA ALA A 93 5.67 -32.18 -4.22
C ALA A 93 6.34 -31.63 -2.96
N ALA A 94 6.03 -30.39 -2.63
CA ALA A 94 6.39 -29.83 -1.33
C ALA A 94 5.65 -30.59 -0.21
N SER A 95 6.37 -30.96 0.84
CA SER A 95 5.79 -31.61 2.01
C SER A 95 5.76 -30.66 3.20
N GLU A 96 4.64 -30.59 3.89
CA GLU A 96 4.60 -29.92 5.20
C GLU A 96 5.41 -30.73 6.20
N VAL A 97 6.32 -30.06 6.87
CA VAL A 97 7.18 -30.66 7.88
C VAL A 97 6.99 -29.93 9.19
N GLU A 98 6.63 -30.64 10.24
CA GLU A 98 6.70 -30.10 11.58
C GLU A 98 8.18 -29.92 11.97
N VAL A 99 8.63 -28.67 12.13
CA VAL A 99 10.02 -28.37 12.46
C VAL A 99 10.28 -28.71 13.93
N PRO A 100 11.09 -29.74 14.25
CA PRO A 100 11.41 -30.07 15.63
C PRO A 100 12.17 -28.91 16.26
N ARG A 101 11.96 -28.70 17.56
CA ARG A 101 12.69 -27.66 18.31
C ARG A 101 14.21 -27.93 18.20
N PRO A 102 14.99 -27.01 17.62
CA PRO A 102 16.43 -27.26 17.53
C PRO A 102 17.07 -27.17 18.92
N LEU A 103 17.94 -28.14 19.24
CA LEU A 103 18.69 -28.20 20.48
C LEU A 103 19.92 -27.26 20.44
N THR A 104 19.66 -25.98 20.20
CA THR A 104 20.68 -24.93 20.20
C THR A 104 20.40 -23.89 21.28
N ALA A 105 21.47 -23.23 21.77
CA ALA A 105 21.32 -22.15 22.73
C ALA A 105 20.42 -21.03 22.23
N ALA A 106 20.49 -20.71 20.93
CA ALA A 106 19.62 -19.70 20.29
C ALA A 106 18.14 -20.10 20.35
N ALA A 107 17.83 -21.35 20.02
CA ALA A 107 16.46 -21.86 20.07
C ALA A 107 15.92 -21.94 21.50
N LEU A 108 16.76 -22.34 22.46
CA LEU A 108 16.41 -22.34 23.88
C LEU A 108 16.07 -20.92 24.35
N VAL A 109 16.91 -19.93 24.05
CA VAL A 109 16.67 -18.53 24.40
C VAL A 109 15.39 -18.03 23.76
N ALA A 110 15.16 -18.30 22.46
CA ALA A 110 13.94 -17.90 21.77
C ALA A 110 12.67 -18.52 22.41
N THR A 111 12.74 -19.80 22.80
CA THR A 111 11.65 -20.48 23.50
C THR A 111 11.38 -19.85 24.86
N LEU A 112 12.43 -19.62 25.66
CA LEU A 112 12.28 -19.04 26.99
C LEU A 112 11.73 -17.60 26.92
N ARG A 113 12.20 -16.79 25.94
CA ARG A 113 11.66 -15.45 25.71
C ARG A 113 10.18 -15.49 25.35
N ARG A 114 9.77 -16.43 24.49
CA ARG A 114 8.35 -16.63 24.13
C ARG A 114 7.53 -16.99 25.36
N GLU A 115 7.98 -17.92 26.19
CA GLU A 115 7.29 -18.32 27.43
C GLU A 115 7.12 -17.14 28.38
N VAL A 116 8.17 -16.32 28.58
CA VAL A 116 8.07 -15.11 29.41
C VAL A 116 7.04 -14.14 28.85
N ASN A 117 7.07 -13.87 27.54
CA ASN A 117 6.19 -12.90 26.91
C ASN A 117 4.72 -13.36 26.86
N LEU A 118 4.48 -14.65 26.60
CA LEU A 118 3.12 -15.17 26.43
C LEU A 118 2.45 -15.47 27.76
N THR A 119 3.20 -15.98 28.73
CA THR A 119 2.63 -16.54 29.97
C THR A 119 3.10 -15.83 31.25
N GLY A 120 4.08 -14.94 31.16
CA GLY A 120 4.73 -14.36 32.33
C GLY A 120 5.52 -15.38 33.17
N ASN A 121 5.98 -16.48 32.56
CA ASN A 121 6.62 -17.59 33.26
C ASN A 121 7.93 -17.15 33.96
N THR A 122 7.88 -17.07 35.28
CA THR A 122 9.01 -16.66 36.12
C THR A 122 10.17 -17.65 36.09
N GLY A 123 9.89 -18.95 35.89
CA GLY A 123 10.92 -19.98 35.71
C GLY A 123 11.71 -19.78 34.42
N ALA A 124 11.03 -19.46 33.32
CA ALA A 124 11.68 -19.12 32.05
C ALA A 124 12.53 -17.84 32.17
N ALA A 125 12.03 -16.83 32.88
CA ALA A 125 12.81 -15.61 33.18
C ALA A 125 14.07 -15.88 34.00
N SER A 126 13.98 -16.76 35.01
CA SER A 126 15.11 -17.17 35.82
C SER A 126 16.18 -17.92 35.00
N LEU A 127 15.74 -18.79 34.08
CA LEU A 127 16.66 -19.50 33.18
C LEU A 127 17.36 -18.53 32.21
N LEU A 128 16.63 -17.55 31.64
CA LEU A 128 17.25 -16.51 30.82
C LEU A 128 18.30 -15.72 31.56
N LYS A 129 18.03 -15.35 32.84
CA LYS A 129 19.00 -14.68 33.70
C LYS A 129 20.24 -15.54 33.92
N THR A 130 20.06 -16.84 34.18
CA THR A 130 21.17 -17.80 34.37
C THR A 130 21.99 -17.92 33.07
N LEU A 131 21.36 -18.06 31.92
CA LEU A 131 22.05 -18.13 30.62
C LEU A 131 22.84 -16.84 30.34
N SER A 132 22.24 -15.69 30.61
CA SER A 132 22.91 -14.38 30.49
C SER A 132 24.15 -14.29 31.39
N ALA A 133 24.02 -14.69 32.64
CA ALA A 133 25.15 -14.68 33.62
C ALA A 133 26.27 -15.63 33.21
N ASN A 134 25.98 -16.70 32.47
CA ASN A 134 26.96 -17.65 31.94
C ASN A 134 27.45 -17.30 30.52
N GLY A 135 27.29 -16.05 30.09
CA GLY A 135 27.90 -15.54 28.86
C GLY A 135 27.14 -15.88 27.57
N ILE A 136 25.89 -16.36 27.65
CA ILE A 136 25.06 -16.53 26.46
C ILE A 136 24.54 -15.17 26.04
N HIS A 137 25.19 -14.52 25.08
CA HIS A 137 24.89 -13.16 24.63
C HIS A 137 23.42 -12.98 24.20
N LEU A 138 22.84 -13.95 23.52
CA LEU A 138 21.44 -13.89 23.08
C LEU A 138 20.43 -13.83 24.24
N ALA A 139 20.83 -14.25 25.44
CA ALA A 139 20.01 -14.16 26.65
C ALA A 139 20.15 -12.80 27.37
N GLN A 140 21.10 -11.97 26.97
CA GLN A 140 21.30 -10.64 27.56
C GLN A 140 20.22 -9.69 27.00
N THR A 141 19.46 -9.04 27.87
CA THR A 141 18.39 -8.10 27.49
C THR A 141 18.89 -6.92 26.67
N SER A 142 20.13 -6.48 26.92
CA SER A 142 20.78 -5.42 26.13
C SER A 142 21.00 -5.77 24.65
N GLN A 143 20.96 -7.04 24.31
CA GLN A 143 21.07 -7.52 22.92
C GLN A 143 19.71 -7.69 22.23
N TRP A 144 18.63 -7.44 22.92
CA TRP A 144 17.30 -7.57 22.35
C TRP A 144 16.90 -6.26 21.69
N LEU A 145 16.53 -6.34 20.42
CA LEU A 145 16.20 -5.14 19.63
C LEU A 145 15.11 -4.27 20.27
N GLY A 146 14.13 -4.89 20.93
CA GLY A 146 13.03 -4.19 21.58
C GLY A 146 13.36 -3.57 22.94
N SER A 147 14.56 -3.79 23.49
CA SER A 147 15.01 -3.19 24.78
C SER A 147 15.99 -2.03 24.58
N ALA A 148 16.28 -1.65 23.34
CA ALA A 148 17.08 -0.48 23.05
C ALA A 148 16.38 0.79 23.56
N ALA A 149 17.13 1.70 24.16
CA ALA A 149 16.61 2.99 24.55
C ALA A 149 16.08 3.77 23.33
N ILE A 150 15.11 4.63 23.56
CA ILE A 150 14.61 5.56 22.54
C ILE A 150 15.79 6.41 22.06
N THR A 151 16.03 6.40 20.74
CA THR A 151 17.19 7.08 20.14
C THR A 151 17.00 8.59 20.03
N THR A 152 15.76 9.05 19.94
CA THR A 152 15.41 10.46 19.87
C THR A 152 13.97 10.69 20.33
N GLU A 153 13.73 11.82 20.99
CA GLU A 153 12.40 12.34 21.34
C GLU A 153 11.98 13.50 20.43
N LEU A 154 12.81 13.78 19.41
CA LEU A 154 12.51 14.87 18.47
C LEU A 154 11.32 14.50 17.57
N PRO A 155 10.50 15.47 17.18
CA PRO A 155 9.44 15.26 16.23
C PRO A 155 10.02 14.87 14.86
N VAL A 156 9.25 14.09 14.08
CA VAL A 156 9.64 13.70 12.71
C VAL A 156 9.72 14.90 11.78
N ILE A 157 8.89 15.91 12.03
CA ILE A 157 8.89 17.18 11.29
C ILE A 157 8.89 18.33 12.30
N ASP A 158 9.85 19.24 12.18
CA ASP A 158 10.02 20.38 13.05
C ASP A 158 8.72 21.17 13.22
N ALA A 159 8.48 21.70 14.43
CA ALA A 159 7.24 22.38 14.80
C ALA A 159 6.90 23.58 13.90
N GLY A 160 7.90 24.24 13.31
CA GLY A 160 7.70 25.38 12.39
C GLY A 160 7.53 25.00 10.92
N SER A 161 7.63 23.73 10.57
CA SER A 161 7.58 23.26 9.18
C SER A 161 6.20 22.76 8.80
N LEU A 162 5.87 22.88 7.51
CA LEU A 162 4.67 22.27 6.93
C LEU A 162 4.79 20.75 6.89
N VAL A 163 3.69 20.07 7.16
CA VAL A 163 3.59 18.61 7.16
C VAL A 163 2.86 18.16 5.90
N PRO A 164 3.52 17.39 5.02
CA PRO A 164 2.86 16.87 3.83
C PRO A 164 1.77 15.86 4.22
N VAL A 165 0.54 16.12 3.78
CA VAL A 165 -0.64 15.30 4.03
C VAL A 165 -1.25 14.92 2.69
N SER A 166 -1.32 13.62 2.39
CA SER A 166 -2.16 13.15 1.27
C SER A 166 -3.57 12.85 1.76
N PRO A 167 -4.61 12.98 0.92
CA PRO A 167 -5.98 12.68 1.30
C PRO A 167 -6.17 11.28 1.89
N SER A 168 -5.64 10.26 1.24
CA SER A 168 -5.63 8.89 1.76
C SER A 168 -4.73 8.71 3.00
N GLY A 169 -3.65 9.50 3.09
CA GLY A 169 -2.76 9.53 4.25
C GLY A 169 -3.46 10.05 5.49
N ALA A 170 -4.30 11.08 5.37
CA ALA A 170 -5.11 11.60 6.47
C ALA A 170 -6.06 10.54 7.03
N GLU A 171 -6.76 9.82 6.16
CA GLU A 171 -7.65 8.73 6.54
C GLU A 171 -6.89 7.59 7.24
N ASN A 172 -5.80 7.11 6.64
CA ASN A 172 -4.97 6.04 7.20
C ASN A 172 -4.37 6.40 8.57
N PHE A 173 -3.92 7.65 8.75
CA PHE A 173 -3.41 8.14 10.03
C PHE A 173 -4.49 8.14 11.11
N THR A 174 -5.70 8.54 10.76
CA THR A 174 -6.84 8.55 11.69
C THR A 174 -7.23 7.14 12.09
N GLU A 175 -7.18 6.17 11.16
CA GLU A 175 -7.39 4.76 11.49
C GLU A 175 -6.35 4.22 12.46
N CYS A 176 -5.06 4.47 12.21
CA CYS A 176 -3.97 4.04 13.09
C CYS A 176 -2.66 4.80 12.77
N GLY A 177 -2.29 5.77 13.61
CA GLY A 177 -1.09 6.59 13.42
C GLY A 177 0.20 5.76 13.39
N LEU A 178 0.32 4.73 14.24
CA LEU A 178 1.48 3.83 14.23
C LEU A 178 1.60 3.05 12.92
N LYS A 179 0.50 2.47 12.42
CA LYS A 179 0.49 1.75 11.13
C LYS A 179 0.93 2.68 10.00
N TRP A 180 0.30 3.85 9.90
CA TRP A 180 0.62 4.85 8.90
C TRP A 180 2.12 5.23 8.92
N PHE A 181 2.67 5.48 10.10
CA PHE A 181 4.08 5.85 10.26
C PHE A 181 5.02 4.73 9.82
N LEU A 182 4.78 3.50 10.27
CA LEU A 182 5.63 2.35 9.93
C LEU A 182 5.57 2.02 8.43
N GLU A 183 4.39 2.04 7.83
CA GLU A 183 4.23 1.81 6.38
C GLU A 183 4.94 2.89 5.56
N LYS A 184 4.80 4.15 5.94
CA LYS A 184 5.48 5.27 5.27
C LYS A 184 7.00 5.22 5.45
N SER A 185 7.48 4.64 6.55
CA SER A 185 8.90 4.49 6.87
C SER A 185 9.54 3.22 6.29
N GLY A 186 8.87 2.53 5.37
CA GLY A 186 9.38 1.33 4.71
C GLY A 186 9.01 0.02 5.38
N GLY A 187 8.01 0.01 6.27
CA GLY A 187 7.48 -1.19 6.92
C GLY A 187 6.59 -2.06 6.04
N THR A 188 6.58 -1.85 4.73
CA THR A 188 5.82 -2.64 3.75
C THR A 188 6.69 -3.06 2.57
N ASP A 189 6.30 -4.13 1.91
CA ASP A 189 7.06 -4.78 0.82
C ASP A 189 6.96 -4.04 -0.54
N GLY A 190 6.63 -2.76 -0.56
CA GLY A 190 6.45 -2.01 -1.82
C GLY A 190 5.08 -2.23 -2.48
N ASP A 191 4.96 -1.79 -3.73
CA ASP A 191 3.72 -1.85 -4.47
C ASP A 191 3.32 -3.28 -4.81
N SER A 192 2.13 -3.67 -4.36
CA SER A 192 1.57 -4.97 -4.70
C SER A 192 0.96 -4.97 -6.10
N THR A 193 0.85 -6.15 -6.73
CA THR A 193 0.10 -6.33 -8.01
C THR A 193 -1.29 -5.67 -7.96
N ALA A 194 -1.91 -5.59 -6.78
CA ALA A 194 -3.19 -4.92 -6.60
C ALA A 194 -3.11 -3.39 -6.77
N GLN A 195 -2.01 -2.78 -6.34
CA GLN A 195 -1.78 -1.33 -6.52
C GLN A 195 -1.48 -1.02 -7.99
N LEU A 196 -0.63 -1.82 -8.64
CA LEU A 196 -0.37 -1.70 -10.07
C LEU A 196 -1.66 -1.82 -10.89
N LEU A 197 -2.50 -2.81 -10.56
CA LEU A 197 -3.81 -2.97 -11.18
C LEU A 197 -4.69 -1.72 -10.97
N GLY A 198 -4.64 -1.13 -9.77
CA GLY A 198 -5.32 0.13 -9.48
C GLY A 198 -4.89 1.23 -10.42
N SER A 199 -3.59 1.50 -10.51
CA SER A 199 -3.02 2.54 -11.36
C SER A 199 -3.40 2.37 -12.84
N VAL A 200 -3.40 1.12 -13.33
CA VAL A 200 -3.81 0.80 -14.71
C VAL A 200 -5.28 1.15 -14.95
N ILE A 201 -6.17 0.83 -14.03
CA ILE A 201 -7.60 1.15 -14.17
C ILE A 201 -7.82 2.66 -14.16
N HIS A 202 -7.11 3.42 -13.31
CA HIS A 202 -7.16 4.88 -13.29
C HIS A 202 -6.68 5.47 -14.62
N GLU A 203 -5.58 4.94 -15.19
CA GLU A 203 -5.06 5.37 -16.48
C GLU A 203 -6.08 5.13 -17.61
N PHE A 204 -6.70 3.96 -17.66
CA PHE A 204 -7.76 3.69 -18.66
C PHE A 204 -9.02 4.55 -18.44
N ALA A 205 -9.32 4.89 -17.18
CA ALA A 205 -10.41 5.82 -16.87
C ALA A 205 -10.09 7.23 -17.38
N ARG A 206 -8.86 7.69 -17.25
CA ARG A 206 -8.38 8.95 -17.80
C ARG A 206 -8.46 8.93 -19.32
N LEU A 207 -7.91 7.90 -19.96
CA LEU A 207 -7.86 7.76 -21.41
C LEU A 207 -9.27 7.80 -22.04
N LYS A 208 -10.26 7.14 -21.42
CA LYS A 208 -11.65 7.17 -21.89
C LYS A 208 -12.26 8.57 -21.94
N VAL A 209 -11.82 9.46 -21.05
CA VAL A 209 -12.29 10.85 -21.01
C VAL A 209 -11.53 11.73 -22.00
N GLU A 210 -10.21 11.55 -22.08
CA GLU A 210 -9.35 12.37 -22.97
C GLU A 210 -9.51 11.99 -24.44
N GLU A 211 -9.85 10.74 -24.74
CA GLU A 211 -10.11 10.24 -26.07
C GLU A 211 -11.58 9.79 -26.23
N PRO A 212 -12.55 10.71 -26.41
CA PRO A 212 -13.97 10.36 -26.46
C PRO A 212 -14.34 9.39 -27.58
N GLY A 213 -13.49 9.25 -28.61
CA GLY A 213 -13.67 8.31 -29.72
C GLY A 213 -13.23 6.88 -29.40
N ILE A 214 -12.54 6.63 -28.30
CA ILE A 214 -12.07 5.28 -27.95
C ILE A 214 -13.24 4.40 -27.53
N THR A 215 -13.36 3.21 -28.14
CA THR A 215 -14.42 2.27 -27.80
C THR A 215 -14.05 1.41 -26.61
N ASP A 216 -15.05 0.79 -25.98
CA ASP A 216 -14.80 -0.11 -24.84
C ASP A 216 -14.03 -1.36 -25.27
N GLU A 217 -14.25 -1.84 -26.51
CA GLU A 217 -13.50 -2.94 -27.11
C GLU A 217 -12.02 -2.58 -27.31
N GLN A 218 -11.73 -1.34 -27.74
CA GLN A 218 -10.36 -0.86 -27.89
C GLN A 218 -9.65 -0.77 -26.55
N LEU A 219 -10.31 -0.24 -25.50
CA LEU A 219 -9.77 -0.21 -24.14
C LEU A 219 -9.50 -1.62 -23.60
N GLN A 220 -10.41 -2.56 -23.82
CA GLN A 220 -10.22 -3.97 -23.43
C GLN A 220 -9.04 -4.61 -24.18
N SER A 221 -8.89 -4.31 -25.48
CA SER A 221 -7.74 -4.80 -26.26
C SER A 221 -6.43 -4.24 -25.73
N GLN A 222 -6.35 -2.92 -25.50
CA GLN A 222 -5.17 -2.28 -24.94
C GLN A 222 -4.79 -2.85 -23.56
N LEU A 223 -5.77 -3.12 -22.70
CA LEU A 223 -5.54 -3.78 -21.42
C LEU A 223 -4.92 -5.17 -21.60
N ILE A 224 -5.44 -5.97 -22.55
CA ILE A 224 -4.91 -7.31 -22.83
C ILE A 224 -3.48 -7.22 -23.36
N ASP A 225 -3.23 -6.32 -24.30
CA ASP A 225 -1.95 -6.14 -24.96
C ASP A 225 -0.87 -5.62 -23.98
N SER A 226 -1.28 -4.79 -23.02
CA SER A 226 -0.40 -4.26 -21.96
C SER A 226 -0.23 -5.22 -20.78
N TRP A 227 -1.07 -6.27 -20.67
CA TRP A 227 -1.07 -7.16 -19.50
C TRP A 227 0.28 -7.84 -19.23
N PRO A 228 1.04 -8.31 -20.22
CA PRO A 228 2.36 -8.90 -20.00
C PRO A 228 3.39 -7.93 -19.39
N LEU A 229 3.16 -6.62 -19.50
CA LEU A 229 4.00 -5.59 -18.87
C LEU A 229 3.62 -5.34 -17.40
N ILE A 230 2.38 -5.68 -17.02
CA ILE A 230 1.81 -5.51 -15.67
C ILE A 230 2.09 -6.75 -14.83
N ASP A 231 1.90 -7.91 -15.43
CA ASP A 231 2.03 -9.22 -14.80
C ASP A 231 2.54 -10.21 -15.85
N ASP A 232 3.84 -10.47 -15.82
CA ASP A 232 4.53 -11.40 -16.72
C ASP A 232 4.31 -12.87 -16.33
N SER A 233 3.68 -13.13 -15.17
CA SER A 233 3.37 -14.48 -14.74
C SER A 233 2.32 -15.10 -15.67
N GLN A 234 2.59 -16.31 -16.15
CA GLN A 234 1.69 -17.03 -17.08
C GLN A 234 0.66 -17.92 -16.36
N GLY A 235 0.61 -17.87 -15.05
CA GLY A 235 -0.22 -18.72 -14.23
C GLY A 235 -1.72 -18.36 -14.21
N TRP A 236 -2.50 -19.20 -13.55
CA TRP A 236 -3.93 -18.98 -13.37
C TRP A 236 -4.23 -17.72 -12.53
N ILE A 237 -3.29 -17.30 -11.66
CA ILE A 237 -3.40 -16.10 -10.82
C ILE A 237 -3.42 -14.86 -11.72
N SER A 238 -2.49 -14.76 -12.67
CA SER A 238 -2.43 -13.67 -13.65
C SER A 238 -3.70 -13.61 -14.50
N LYS A 239 -4.18 -14.75 -15.00
CA LYS A 239 -5.43 -14.84 -15.75
C LYS A 239 -6.63 -14.36 -14.93
N ALA A 240 -6.67 -14.70 -13.64
CA ALA A 240 -7.71 -14.25 -12.73
C ALA A 240 -7.61 -12.74 -12.44
N ALA A 241 -6.39 -12.19 -12.34
CA ALA A 241 -6.16 -10.76 -12.19
C ALA A 241 -6.58 -9.98 -13.43
N LEU A 242 -6.21 -10.42 -14.63
CA LEU A 242 -6.66 -9.85 -15.90
C LEU A 242 -8.19 -9.88 -16.02
N THR A 243 -8.83 -10.99 -15.64
CA THR A 243 -10.29 -11.10 -15.66
C THR A 243 -10.94 -10.08 -14.73
N ARG A 244 -10.35 -9.81 -13.56
CA ARG A 244 -10.80 -8.77 -12.64
C ARG A 244 -10.61 -7.37 -13.23
N ALA A 245 -9.46 -7.10 -13.83
CA ALA A 245 -9.17 -5.84 -14.50
C ALA A 245 -10.21 -5.52 -15.58
N LYS A 246 -10.49 -6.49 -16.45
CA LYS A 246 -11.52 -6.37 -17.50
C LYS A 246 -12.89 -6.01 -16.93
N LYS A 247 -13.31 -6.69 -15.87
CA LYS A 247 -14.58 -6.39 -15.18
C LYS A 247 -14.61 -5.00 -14.56
N MET A 248 -13.49 -4.53 -14.00
CA MET A 248 -13.42 -3.16 -13.47
C MET A 248 -13.55 -2.13 -14.57
N LEU A 249 -12.88 -2.35 -15.70
CA LEU A 249 -12.97 -1.47 -16.87
C LEU A 249 -14.38 -1.44 -17.47
N GLU A 250 -15.05 -2.58 -17.60
CA GLU A 250 -16.46 -2.67 -18.02
C GLU A 250 -17.37 -1.86 -17.07
N ARG A 251 -17.18 -2.00 -15.76
CA ARG A 251 -17.96 -1.27 -14.75
C ARG A 251 -17.69 0.23 -14.79
N PHE A 252 -16.43 0.61 -15.05
CA PHE A 252 -16.09 2.01 -15.27
C PHE A 252 -16.82 2.57 -16.49
N SER A 253 -16.85 1.85 -17.63
CA SER A 253 -17.56 2.28 -18.83
C SER A 253 -19.06 2.46 -18.58
N VAL A 254 -19.67 1.52 -17.85
CA VAL A 254 -21.09 1.64 -17.44
C VAL A 254 -21.32 2.86 -16.55
N PHE A 255 -20.44 3.08 -15.57
CA PHE A 255 -20.48 4.26 -14.69
C PHE A 255 -20.35 5.54 -15.52
N HIS A 256 -19.35 5.60 -16.39
CA HIS A 256 -19.05 6.77 -17.20
C HIS A 256 -20.25 7.17 -18.09
N ALA A 257 -20.82 6.19 -18.81
CA ALA A 257 -21.99 6.43 -19.66
C ALA A 257 -23.20 6.90 -18.85
N LYS A 258 -23.46 6.29 -17.69
CA LYS A 258 -24.56 6.65 -16.81
C LYS A 258 -24.37 8.03 -16.20
N SER A 259 -23.17 8.35 -15.70
CA SER A 259 -22.87 9.65 -15.12
C SER A 259 -23.13 10.79 -16.10
N LEU A 260 -22.76 10.63 -17.36
CA LEU A 260 -23.00 11.65 -18.39
C LEU A 260 -24.46 11.75 -18.81
N ALA A 261 -25.23 10.66 -18.71
CA ALA A 261 -26.64 10.64 -19.13
C ALA A 261 -27.61 11.16 -18.05
N ASP A 262 -27.32 10.83 -16.77
CA ASP A 262 -28.31 10.98 -15.68
C ASP A 262 -28.15 12.28 -14.87
N ASN A 263 -27.02 12.96 -14.95
CA ASN A 263 -26.67 13.94 -13.91
C ASN A 263 -26.56 15.40 -14.35
N ASP A 264 -26.95 15.78 -15.54
CA ASP A 264 -26.80 17.16 -16.05
C ASP A 264 -25.41 17.78 -15.73
N ARG A 265 -24.42 16.93 -15.63
CA ARG A 265 -23.03 17.27 -15.34
C ARG A 265 -22.11 16.87 -16.47
N THR A 266 -21.08 17.66 -16.70
CA THR A 266 -20.03 17.38 -17.68
C THR A 266 -18.71 17.19 -16.99
N VAL A 267 -17.81 16.43 -17.60
CA VAL A 267 -16.44 16.25 -17.04
C VAL A 267 -15.67 17.55 -17.18
N ALA A 268 -15.22 18.09 -16.05
CA ALA A 268 -14.38 19.28 -16.00
C ALA A 268 -12.89 18.95 -15.99
N GLY A 269 -12.51 17.76 -15.51
CA GLY A 269 -11.12 17.32 -15.49
C GLY A 269 -10.97 15.90 -14.97
N VAL A 270 -9.83 15.28 -15.31
CA VAL A 270 -9.42 13.96 -14.83
C VAL A 270 -7.96 14.05 -14.35
N GLU A 271 -7.61 13.24 -13.34
CA GLU A 271 -6.26 13.19 -12.75
C GLU A 271 -5.70 14.59 -12.43
N LYS A 272 -6.53 15.45 -11.83
CA LYS A 272 -6.16 16.84 -11.53
C LYS A 272 -5.46 16.93 -10.18
N SER A 273 -4.23 17.40 -10.21
CA SER A 273 -3.44 17.67 -9.00
C SER A 273 -3.90 18.95 -8.32
N PHE A 274 -3.92 18.93 -7.00
CA PHE A 274 -4.18 20.10 -6.19
C PHE A 274 -3.20 20.20 -5.01
N GLU A 275 -2.99 21.41 -4.54
CA GLU A 275 -2.22 21.73 -3.35
C GLU A 275 -2.91 22.85 -2.57
N ILE A 276 -3.15 22.63 -1.29
CA ILE A 276 -3.67 23.63 -0.37
C ILE A 276 -2.90 23.59 0.95
N THR A 277 -2.82 24.71 1.64
CA THR A 277 -2.22 24.80 2.97
C THR A 277 -3.29 25.18 3.99
N VAL A 278 -3.40 24.36 5.04
CA VAL A 278 -4.31 24.55 6.15
C VAL A 278 -3.52 24.42 7.45
N GLY A 279 -3.30 25.52 8.16
CA GLY A 279 -2.42 25.54 9.31
C GLY A 279 -1.04 24.97 8.96
N ARG A 280 -0.63 23.89 9.61
CA ARG A 280 0.59 23.15 9.28
C ARG A 280 0.43 22.09 8.20
N ALA A 281 -0.80 21.76 7.80
CA ALA A 281 -1.05 20.74 6.79
C ALA A 281 -0.79 21.30 5.40
N LEU A 282 0.17 20.72 4.68
CA LEU A 282 0.35 20.90 3.25
C LEU A 282 -0.33 19.73 2.54
N ILE A 283 -1.58 19.94 2.13
CA ILE A 283 -2.42 18.89 1.55
C ILE A 283 -2.19 18.85 0.05
N ARG A 284 -1.72 17.69 -0.43
CA ARG A 284 -1.47 17.43 -1.84
C ARG A 284 -2.17 16.14 -2.26
N GLY A 285 -2.81 16.17 -3.41
CA GLY A 285 -3.49 15.01 -3.95
C GLY A 285 -3.83 15.15 -5.42
N ASN A 286 -4.21 14.01 -6.01
CA ASN A 286 -4.80 13.95 -7.32
C ASN A 286 -6.27 13.56 -7.17
N VAL A 287 -7.14 14.26 -7.90
CA VAL A 287 -8.56 13.91 -8.01
C VAL A 287 -8.76 13.14 -9.30
N ASP A 288 -9.29 11.92 -9.21
CA ASP A 288 -9.46 11.05 -10.37
C ASP A 288 -10.37 11.68 -11.43
N ARG A 289 -11.48 12.29 -10.98
CA ARG A 289 -12.42 12.95 -11.89
C ARG A 289 -13.17 14.08 -11.18
N ILE A 290 -13.29 15.20 -11.87
CA ILE A 290 -14.10 16.35 -11.47
C ILE A 290 -15.18 16.55 -12.52
N GLU A 291 -16.43 16.64 -12.09
CA GLU A 291 -17.57 16.99 -12.92
C GLU A 291 -18.08 18.38 -12.52
N VAL A 292 -18.74 19.06 -13.45
CA VAL A 292 -19.33 20.39 -13.24
C VAL A 292 -20.76 20.40 -13.76
N ASP A 293 -21.67 20.97 -12.97
CA ASP A 293 -23.07 21.19 -13.38
C ASP A 293 -23.26 22.46 -14.21
N SER A 294 -24.47 22.69 -14.64
CA SER A 294 -24.86 23.89 -15.41
C SER A 294 -24.69 25.19 -14.62
N ALA A 295 -24.71 25.13 -13.29
CA ALA A 295 -24.49 26.28 -12.38
C ALA A 295 -23.01 26.54 -12.11
N GLY A 296 -22.11 25.68 -12.57
CA GLY A 296 -20.67 25.78 -12.36
C GLY A 296 -20.18 25.18 -11.05
N LYS A 297 -21.01 24.40 -10.34
CA LYS A 297 -20.61 23.69 -9.11
C LYS A 297 -19.97 22.38 -9.42
N HIS A 298 -18.96 22.00 -8.64
CA HIS A 298 -18.13 20.84 -8.89
C HIS A 298 -18.56 19.63 -8.05
N PHE A 299 -18.52 18.46 -8.66
CA PHE A 299 -18.73 17.17 -8.02
C PHE A 299 -17.50 16.28 -8.22
N ILE A 300 -17.00 15.69 -7.15
CA ILE A 300 -15.74 14.97 -7.13
C ILE A 300 -15.99 13.48 -7.13
N ILE A 301 -15.22 12.74 -7.92
CA ILE A 301 -15.33 11.30 -8.06
C ILE A 301 -13.95 10.68 -7.85
N ASP A 302 -13.88 9.68 -6.97
CA ASP A 302 -12.69 8.88 -6.70
C ASP A 302 -13.00 7.40 -6.95
N PHE A 303 -12.20 6.75 -7.81
CA PHE A 303 -12.38 5.36 -8.19
C PHE A 303 -11.63 4.43 -7.26
N LYS A 304 -12.34 3.45 -6.71
CA LYS A 304 -11.79 2.43 -5.81
C LYS A 304 -11.71 1.06 -6.49
N THR A 305 -10.49 0.57 -6.61
CA THR A 305 -10.18 -0.76 -7.15
C THR A 305 -10.04 -1.82 -6.05
N GLY A 306 -10.09 -1.41 -4.78
CA GLY A 306 -10.10 -2.28 -3.62
C GLY A 306 -11.45 -2.99 -3.42
N LYS A 307 -11.41 -4.17 -2.80
CA LYS A 307 -12.63 -4.99 -2.55
C LYS A 307 -13.44 -4.54 -1.34
N LYS A 308 -12.83 -3.76 -0.42
CA LYS A 308 -13.48 -3.31 0.80
C LYS A 308 -14.24 -2.02 0.51
N GLU A 309 -15.55 -2.10 0.64
CA GLU A 309 -16.42 -0.92 0.56
C GLU A 309 -16.67 -0.39 1.97
N ILE A 310 -16.65 0.92 2.15
CA ILE A 310 -17.08 1.57 3.40
C ILE A 310 -18.61 1.63 3.46
N SER A 311 -19.15 1.85 4.65
CA SER A 311 -20.59 2.09 4.79
C SER A 311 -21.00 3.46 4.22
N GLY A 312 -22.29 3.66 3.99
CA GLY A 312 -22.80 4.96 3.57
C GLY A 312 -22.60 6.05 4.65
N ASP A 313 -22.65 5.66 5.91
CA ASP A 313 -22.42 6.60 7.02
C ASP A 313 -20.95 6.97 7.19
N ASP A 314 -20.03 6.00 6.99
CA ASP A 314 -18.60 6.28 6.98
C ASP A 314 -18.21 7.21 5.82
N ALA A 315 -18.89 7.11 4.68
CA ALA A 315 -18.63 7.97 3.53
C ALA A 315 -18.95 9.45 3.83
N LYS A 316 -19.97 9.72 4.64
CA LYS A 316 -20.36 11.10 5.02
C LYS A 316 -19.26 11.84 5.77
N SER A 317 -18.40 11.12 6.49
CA SER A 317 -17.27 11.65 7.25
C SER A 317 -15.91 11.27 6.66
N ASN A 318 -15.87 10.79 5.42
CA ASN A 318 -14.64 10.36 4.79
C ASN A 318 -13.68 11.52 4.55
N LEU A 319 -12.51 11.46 5.16
CA LEU A 319 -11.51 12.54 5.11
C LEU A 319 -10.86 12.68 3.74
N GLN A 320 -10.73 11.61 2.97
CA GLN A 320 -10.20 11.68 1.62
C GLN A 320 -11.08 12.52 0.72
N LEU A 321 -12.40 12.27 0.74
CA LEU A 321 -13.37 13.07 -0.02
C LEU A 321 -13.44 14.50 0.47
N ALA A 322 -13.36 14.73 1.79
CA ALA A 322 -13.32 16.06 2.36
C ALA A 322 -12.09 16.85 1.90
N CYS A 323 -10.89 16.24 1.86
CA CYS A 323 -9.69 16.88 1.32
C CYS A 323 -9.86 17.31 -0.13
N TYR A 324 -10.47 16.48 -0.96
CA TYR A 324 -10.73 16.82 -2.34
C TYR A 324 -11.71 17.98 -2.50
N GLN A 325 -12.77 18.01 -1.71
CA GLN A 325 -13.71 19.14 -1.68
C GLN A 325 -13.01 20.42 -1.23
N LEU A 326 -12.14 20.36 -0.22
CA LEU A 326 -11.32 21.50 0.20
C LEU A 326 -10.39 21.98 -0.93
N GLY A 327 -9.86 21.08 -1.75
CA GLY A 327 -9.08 21.43 -2.94
C GLY A 327 -9.86 22.35 -3.90
N VAL A 328 -11.17 22.12 -4.07
CA VAL A 328 -12.04 23.00 -4.84
C VAL A 328 -12.32 24.30 -4.08
N VAL A 329 -12.75 24.22 -2.83
CA VAL A 329 -13.13 25.38 -1.99
C VAL A 329 -11.99 26.40 -1.86
N PHE A 330 -10.75 25.92 -1.73
CA PHE A 330 -9.55 26.77 -1.61
C PHE A 330 -8.87 27.08 -2.97
N ASP A 331 -9.51 26.72 -4.10
CA ASP A 331 -8.96 26.97 -5.43
C ASP A 331 -7.52 26.44 -5.59
N GLY A 332 -7.28 25.24 -5.05
CA GLY A 332 -5.95 24.62 -4.93
C GLY A 332 -5.43 23.94 -6.19
N PHE A 333 -6.21 23.90 -7.28
CA PHE A 333 -5.83 23.27 -8.53
C PHE A 333 -4.92 24.17 -9.39
N GLU A 334 -3.92 23.58 -10.05
CA GLU A 334 -3.05 24.34 -10.96
C GLU A 334 -3.84 24.98 -12.10
N GLU A 335 -4.73 24.23 -12.73
CA GLU A 335 -5.70 24.75 -13.69
C GLU A 335 -6.94 25.20 -12.93
N LYS A 336 -7.21 26.51 -12.95
CA LYS A 336 -8.32 27.09 -12.22
C LYS A 336 -9.66 26.50 -12.65
N LEU A 337 -10.43 26.07 -11.68
CA LEU A 337 -11.79 25.60 -11.89
C LEU A 337 -12.73 26.78 -12.11
N LYS A 338 -13.91 26.52 -12.66
CA LYS A 338 -14.91 27.57 -12.98
C LYS A 338 -15.45 28.28 -11.73
N SER A 339 -15.53 27.58 -10.60
CA SER A 339 -15.95 28.12 -9.31
C SER A 339 -15.31 27.33 -8.16
N THR A 340 -15.45 27.84 -6.96
CA THR A 340 -15.03 27.17 -5.71
C THR A 340 -16.19 26.46 -5.01
N GLU A 341 -17.36 26.37 -5.67
CA GLU A 341 -18.53 25.72 -5.10
C GLU A 341 -18.51 24.22 -5.38
N VAL A 342 -18.87 23.42 -4.37
CA VAL A 342 -18.97 21.96 -4.44
C VAL A 342 -20.42 21.52 -4.30
N LEU A 343 -20.75 20.42 -5.00
CA LEU A 343 -22.02 19.69 -4.86
C LEU A 343 -21.88 18.50 -3.91
N GLY A 344 -20.67 18.03 -3.72
CA GLY A 344 -20.33 16.84 -2.96
C GLY A 344 -19.24 16.02 -3.62
N ALA A 345 -19.07 14.82 -3.12
CA ALA A 345 -18.08 13.87 -3.63
C ALA A 345 -18.57 12.43 -3.50
N GLN A 346 -18.02 11.51 -4.29
CA GLN A 346 -18.35 10.08 -4.18
C GLN A 346 -17.15 9.18 -4.40
N LEU A 347 -17.18 8.03 -3.73
CA LEU A 347 -16.34 6.87 -4.01
C LEU A 347 -17.09 5.94 -4.95
N VAL A 348 -16.42 5.51 -6.03
CA VAL A 348 -16.97 4.55 -7.00
C VAL A 348 -16.18 3.25 -6.93
N TYR A 349 -16.77 2.20 -6.40
CA TYR A 349 -16.13 0.91 -6.21
C TYR A 349 -16.28 0.03 -7.46
N LEU A 350 -15.20 -0.05 -8.24
CA LEU A 350 -15.15 -0.86 -9.47
C LEU A 350 -14.94 -2.36 -9.18
N ALA A 351 -14.35 -2.69 -8.03
CA ALA A 351 -14.17 -4.07 -7.58
C ALA A 351 -15.30 -4.61 -6.70
N SER A 352 -16.45 -3.95 -6.69
CA SER A 352 -17.63 -4.33 -5.91
C SER A 352 -18.00 -5.80 -6.06
N LYS A 353 -18.53 -6.42 -5.00
CA LYS A 353 -19.10 -7.78 -5.04
C LYS A 353 -20.42 -7.85 -5.83
N ASN A 354 -21.05 -6.71 -6.09
CA ASN A 354 -22.26 -6.59 -6.87
C ASN A 354 -21.99 -6.88 -8.36
N LYS A 355 -23.05 -7.11 -9.12
CA LYS A 355 -22.96 -7.34 -10.58
C LYS A 355 -22.40 -6.12 -11.33
N SER A 356 -22.58 -4.90 -10.77
CA SER A 356 -22.10 -3.64 -11.32
C SER A 356 -21.17 -2.94 -10.29
N TYR A 357 -20.80 -1.67 -10.56
CA TYR A 357 -20.14 -0.83 -9.57
C TYR A 357 -21.09 -0.50 -8.40
N SER A 358 -20.54 0.01 -7.30
CA SER A 358 -21.31 0.62 -6.21
C SER A 358 -20.72 1.99 -5.85
N THR A 359 -21.57 2.87 -5.33
CA THR A 359 -21.20 4.23 -4.96
C THR A 359 -21.42 4.49 -3.48
N ARG A 360 -20.61 5.40 -2.92
CA ARG A 360 -20.77 5.98 -1.59
C ARG A 360 -20.57 7.47 -1.71
N GLU A 361 -21.55 8.22 -1.26
CA GLU A 361 -21.59 9.67 -1.45
C GLU A 361 -21.34 10.42 -0.16
N GLN A 362 -20.74 11.59 -0.30
CA GLN A 362 -20.57 12.60 0.71
C GLN A 362 -21.20 13.90 0.17
N ASP A 363 -22.09 14.48 0.94
CA ASP A 363 -22.70 15.76 0.62
C ASP A 363 -21.65 16.88 0.50
N ALA A 364 -22.07 18.01 -0.06
CA ALA A 364 -21.23 19.21 -0.13
C ALA A 364 -20.72 19.57 1.26
N LEU A 365 -19.44 19.90 1.34
CA LEU A 365 -18.79 20.28 2.59
C LEU A 365 -19.39 21.58 3.12
N VAL A 366 -20.11 21.50 4.22
CA VAL A 366 -20.80 22.63 4.85
C VAL A 366 -19.91 23.32 5.88
N ASP A 367 -19.22 22.54 6.71
CA ASP A 367 -18.36 23.04 7.78
C ASP A 367 -16.88 22.92 7.38
N VAL A 368 -16.43 23.90 6.62
CA VAL A 368 -15.04 24.02 6.17
C VAL A 368 -14.09 24.21 7.36
N GLU A 369 -14.53 25.01 8.34
CA GLU A 369 -13.70 25.36 9.50
C GLU A 369 -13.44 24.16 10.40
N ALA A 370 -14.46 23.36 10.71
CA ALA A 370 -14.29 22.11 11.46
C ALA A 370 -13.42 21.11 10.72
N THR A 371 -13.61 20.95 9.39
CA THR A 371 -12.81 20.02 8.58
C THR A 371 -11.34 20.44 8.53
N THR A 372 -11.06 21.71 8.37
CA THR A 372 -9.68 22.23 8.37
C THR A 372 -9.01 22.04 9.73
N ALA A 373 -9.74 22.25 10.84
CA ALA A 373 -9.23 22.00 12.19
C ALA A 373 -8.82 20.52 12.40
N ILE A 374 -9.64 19.59 11.92
CA ILE A 374 -9.31 18.14 11.96
C ILE A 374 -8.03 17.83 11.17
N LEU A 375 -7.88 18.39 9.98
CA LEU A 375 -6.70 18.18 9.15
C LEU A 375 -5.44 18.81 9.73
N GLU A 376 -5.56 19.94 10.40
CA GLU A 376 -4.46 20.54 11.14
C GLU A 376 -4.02 19.66 12.32
N GLU A 377 -4.97 19.12 13.09
CA GLU A 377 -4.67 18.17 14.17
C GLU A 377 -3.98 16.91 13.64
N ILE A 378 -4.45 16.37 12.52
CA ILE A 378 -3.82 15.23 11.84
C ILE A 378 -2.39 15.58 11.43
N ALA A 379 -2.15 16.73 10.83
CA ALA A 379 -0.81 17.15 10.43
C ALA A 379 0.12 17.31 11.63
N VAL A 380 -0.36 17.88 12.72
CA VAL A 380 0.40 17.95 13.98
C VAL A 380 0.78 16.54 14.46
N GLY A 381 -0.17 15.62 14.45
CA GLY A 381 0.08 14.22 14.82
C GLY A 381 1.03 13.49 13.88
N MET A 382 0.94 13.72 12.56
CA MET A 382 1.84 13.14 11.57
C MET A 382 3.29 13.63 11.69
N GLY A 383 3.48 14.85 12.18
CA GLY A 383 4.80 15.43 12.42
C GLY A 383 5.34 15.16 13.83
N ALA A 384 4.61 14.51 14.70
CA ALA A 384 4.97 14.30 16.10
C ALA A 384 6.15 13.34 16.32
N ALA A 385 6.64 13.26 17.55
CA ALA A 385 7.66 12.28 17.95
C ALA A 385 7.08 10.90 18.27
N THR A 386 5.77 10.79 18.48
CA THR A 386 5.10 9.56 18.92
C THR A 386 3.86 9.27 18.08
N PHE A 387 3.61 7.98 17.83
CA PHE A 387 2.51 7.52 17.00
C PHE A 387 1.65 6.49 17.75
N THR A 388 0.37 6.78 17.87
CA THR A 388 -0.56 5.95 18.64
C THR A 388 -1.07 4.77 17.82
N ALA A 389 -0.97 3.56 18.39
CA ALA A 389 -1.64 2.37 17.86
C ALA A 389 -3.13 2.40 18.22
N ARG A 390 -4.00 2.23 17.22
CA ARG A 390 -5.47 2.15 17.41
C ARG A 390 -5.98 0.82 16.91
N LYS A 391 -6.78 0.13 17.75
CA LYS A 391 -7.42 -1.13 17.36
C LYS A 391 -8.61 -0.87 16.44
N ASN A 392 -8.60 -1.51 15.27
CA ASN A 392 -9.66 -1.43 14.27
C ASN A 392 -9.82 -2.78 13.55
N ASP A 393 -10.76 -2.88 12.63
CA ASP A 393 -11.06 -4.12 11.89
C ASP A 393 -9.92 -4.59 10.98
N MET A 394 -9.05 -3.66 10.54
CA MET A 394 -7.90 -3.97 9.70
C MET A 394 -6.74 -4.62 10.47
N CYS A 395 -6.79 -4.65 11.81
CA CYS A 395 -5.72 -5.24 12.62
C CYS A 395 -5.48 -6.72 12.33
N LYS A 396 -6.50 -7.45 11.83
CA LYS A 396 -6.37 -8.87 11.46
C LYS A 396 -5.41 -9.08 10.29
N GLN A 397 -5.34 -8.12 9.38
CA GLN A 397 -4.54 -8.14 8.15
C GLN A 397 -3.41 -7.10 8.16
N CYS A 398 -3.09 -6.56 9.34
CA CYS A 398 -2.10 -5.50 9.49
C CYS A 398 -0.68 -6.06 9.30
N LYS A 399 0.01 -5.62 8.26
CA LYS A 399 1.38 -6.07 7.94
C LYS A 399 2.41 -5.68 9.02
N VAL A 400 2.18 -4.59 9.75
CA VAL A 400 3.04 -4.13 10.85
C VAL A 400 2.62 -4.64 12.23
N LYS A 401 1.68 -5.60 12.28
CA LYS A 401 1.22 -6.23 13.52
C LYS A 401 2.35 -6.78 14.41
N PRO A 402 3.44 -7.38 13.87
CA PRO A 402 4.55 -7.85 14.68
C PRO A 402 5.26 -6.76 15.50
N SER A 403 5.13 -5.49 15.09
CA SER A 403 5.69 -4.33 15.80
C SER A 403 4.64 -3.56 16.61
N CYS A 404 3.39 -4.03 16.66
CA CYS A 404 2.31 -3.29 17.31
C CYS A 404 2.22 -3.59 18.81
N PRO A 405 2.27 -2.57 19.71
CA PRO A 405 2.23 -2.76 21.16
C PRO A 405 0.88 -3.30 21.68
N LEU A 406 -0.18 -3.27 20.86
CA LEU A 406 -1.48 -3.83 21.23
C LEU A 406 -1.52 -5.36 21.14
N TYR A 407 -0.51 -5.98 20.54
CA TYR A 407 -0.39 -7.41 20.36
C TYR A 407 0.87 -7.94 21.09
N LEU A 408 0.81 -9.20 21.48
CA LEU A 408 1.89 -9.83 22.27
C LEU A 408 3.24 -9.81 21.54
N GLU A 409 3.21 -10.00 20.23
CA GLU A 409 4.39 -10.00 19.37
C GLU A 409 5.13 -8.65 19.41
N GLY A 410 4.38 -7.56 19.46
CA GLY A 410 4.93 -6.20 19.46
C GLY A 410 5.25 -5.62 20.83
N LYS A 411 4.75 -6.22 21.91
CA LYS A 411 4.98 -5.71 23.28
C LYS A 411 6.45 -5.69 23.69
N ALA A 412 7.26 -6.57 23.13
CA ALA A 412 8.69 -6.60 23.40
C ALA A 412 9.47 -5.48 22.69
N VAL A 413 8.84 -4.80 21.73
CA VAL A 413 9.44 -3.70 20.95
C VAL A 413 9.10 -2.34 21.56
N HIS A 414 8.01 -2.26 22.30
CA HIS A 414 7.50 -1.04 22.92
C HIS A 414 7.40 -1.26 24.44
N GLN A 415 8.32 -0.72 25.19
CA GLN A 415 8.26 -0.64 26.66
C GLN A 415 7.78 0.74 27.09
#